data_80ad5304be1d36e43cc39681cb354d1a
#
_entry.id   80ad5304be1d36e43cc39681cb354d1a
#
_cell.length_a   1.000
_cell.length_b   1.000
_cell.length_c   1.000
_cell.angle_alpha   90.00
_cell.angle_beta   90.00
_cell.angle_gamma   90.00
#
_symmetry.space_group_name_H-M   'P 1'
#
loop_
_entity.id
_entity.type
_entity.pdbx_description
1 polymer ?
#
loop_
_entity_poly.entity_id
_entity_poly.type
_entity_poly.pdbx_seq_one_letter_code
_entity_poly.pdbx_strand_id
1 'polypeptide(L)'
;ETAYEENREAIENLEALITEQEAISSLISDRTRELNGCKTKINNLNRKVGSLEQKAENIKEQKQEFIDLREQFSAYDLYMRCMHPNGIAYDVIKKKLPVINQEIAKVLANLTNFEVLFEENGNKLEILIKHPAHEPRPLSMASGAEKTMAAMAIRLAFLSVSNLPTSDIMVLDEPGTALDEDHLQSFTQLLDMIKGYFKTTLLISHLDSLKDIADMTLDITRKNDYAFINQ
;
A
#
# COMPACT_ATOMS: atom_id res chain seq x y z
N GLU A 1 -68.86 -63.11 75.25
CA GLU A 1 -67.86 -63.60 74.21
C GLU A 1 -68.04 -62.83 72.92
N THR A 2 -69.20 -62.59 72.37
CA THR A 2 -69.45 -61.85 71.13
C THR A 2 -68.91 -60.43 71.12
N ALA A 3 -69.05 -59.62 72.19
CA ALA A 3 -68.53 -58.30 72.28
C ALA A 3 -66.95 -58.18 72.30
N TYR A 4 -66.30 -59.31 72.72
CA TYR A 4 -64.86 -59.38 72.72
C TYR A 4 -64.33 -59.69 71.30
N GLU A 5 -65.05 -60.52 70.56
CA GLU A 5 -64.72 -60.85 69.18
C GLU A 5 -64.91 -59.64 68.23
N GLU A 6 -66.02 -58.94 68.34
CA GLU A 6 -66.25 -57.67 67.59
C GLU A 6 -65.17 -56.60 67.83
N ASN A 7 -64.77 -56.43 69.11
CA ASN A 7 -63.68 -55.54 69.43
C ASN A 7 -62.33 -56.00 68.92
N ARG A 8 -62.08 -57.31 68.92
CA ARG A 8 -60.82 -57.84 68.34
C ARG A 8 -60.73 -57.65 66.85
N GLU A 9 -61.80 -57.81 66.08
CA GLU A 9 -61.86 -57.57 64.65
C GLU A 9 -61.70 -56.10 64.33
N ALA A 10 -62.30 -55.23 65.12
CA ALA A 10 -62.10 -53.77 64.99
C ALA A 10 -60.66 -53.29 65.25
N ILE A 11 -59.97 -53.93 66.23
CA ILE A 11 -58.56 -53.64 66.53
C ILE A 11 -57.63 -54.14 65.41
N GLU A 12 -57.83 -55.37 64.93
CA GLU A 12 -57.06 -55.92 63.80
C GLU A 12 -57.25 -55.07 62.55
N ASN A 13 -58.45 -54.61 62.22
CA ASN A 13 -58.72 -53.63 61.12
C ASN A 13 -58.05 -52.29 61.35
N LEU A 14 -58.03 -51.80 62.58
CA LEU A 14 -57.36 -50.50 62.89
C LEU A 14 -55.85 -50.63 62.73
N GLU A 15 -55.22 -51.73 63.19
CA GLU A 15 -53.77 -51.99 63.01
C GLU A 15 -53.42 -52.09 61.55
N ALA A 16 -54.22 -52.73 60.72
CA ALA A 16 -54.03 -52.86 59.28
C ALA A 16 -54.09 -51.47 58.59
N LEU A 17 -55.07 -50.65 58.96
CA LEU A 17 -55.19 -49.25 58.45
C LEU A 17 -54.05 -48.33 58.88
N ILE A 18 -53.52 -48.47 60.10
CA ILE A 18 -52.35 -47.74 60.58
C ILE A 18 -51.13 -48.14 59.76
N THR A 19 -50.93 -49.45 59.53
CA THR A 19 -49.80 -49.96 58.73
C THR A 19 -49.86 -49.46 57.27
N GLU A 20 -51.05 -49.47 56.71
CA GLU A 20 -51.29 -48.90 55.34
C GLU A 20 -51.04 -47.37 55.29
N GLN A 21 -51.50 -46.66 56.31
CA GLN A 21 -51.25 -45.21 56.46
C GLN A 21 -49.74 -44.86 56.53
N GLU A 22 -48.98 -45.62 57.33
CA GLU A 22 -47.53 -45.46 57.45
C GLU A 22 -46.81 -45.79 56.12
N ALA A 23 -47.22 -46.86 55.41
CA ALA A 23 -46.67 -47.21 54.09
C ALA A 23 -46.95 -46.08 53.06
N ILE A 24 -48.18 -45.60 53.01
CA ILE A 24 -48.56 -44.47 52.13
C ILE A 24 -47.79 -43.21 52.49
N SER A 25 -47.66 -42.88 53.78
CA SER A 25 -46.90 -41.73 54.25
C SER A 25 -45.43 -41.82 53.86
N SER A 26 -44.78 -42.97 53.96
CA SER A 26 -43.44 -43.21 53.51
C SER A 26 -43.31 -43.06 51.99
N LEU A 27 -44.25 -43.59 51.23
CA LEU A 27 -44.27 -43.44 49.77
C LEU A 27 -44.43 -41.99 49.34
N ILE A 28 -45.30 -41.23 50.00
CA ILE A 28 -45.46 -39.80 49.73
C ILE A 28 -44.15 -39.02 50.02
N SER A 29 -43.46 -39.36 51.11
CA SER A 29 -42.18 -38.75 51.48
C SER A 29 -41.12 -39.00 50.41
N ASP A 30 -41.00 -40.25 49.94
CA ASP A 30 -40.03 -40.61 48.91
C ASP A 30 -40.34 -39.96 47.57
N ARG A 31 -41.60 -39.95 47.15
CA ARG A 31 -42.03 -39.28 45.94
C ARG A 31 -41.82 -37.73 46.02
N THR A 32 -42.04 -37.15 47.17
CA THR A 32 -41.78 -35.73 47.41
C THR A 32 -40.29 -35.42 47.29
N ARG A 33 -39.42 -36.28 47.82
CA ARG A 33 -37.95 -36.16 47.67
C ARG A 33 -37.51 -36.25 46.23
N GLU A 34 -38.02 -37.26 45.50
CA GLU A 34 -37.74 -37.42 44.05
C GLU A 34 -38.18 -36.18 43.26
N LEU A 35 -39.39 -35.69 43.50
CA LEU A 35 -39.95 -34.52 42.85
C LEU A 35 -39.10 -33.27 43.11
N ASN A 36 -38.67 -33.05 44.35
CA ASN A 36 -37.79 -31.92 44.68
C ASN A 36 -36.41 -32.08 44.02
N GLY A 37 -35.87 -33.30 43.93
CA GLY A 37 -34.66 -33.57 43.20
C GLY A 37 -34.78 -33.23 41.69
N CYS A 38 -35.89 -33.64 41.08
CA CYS A 38 -36.17 -33.31 39.69
C CYS A 38 -36.34 -31.78 39.46
N LYS A 39 -37.07 -31.10 40.32
CA LYS A 39 -37.21 -29.64 40.25
C LYS A 39 -35.84 -28.91 40.31
N THR A 40 -34.97 -29.36 41.22
CA THR A 40 -33.62 -28.81 41.34
C THR A 40 -32.80 -29.02 40.06
N LYS A 41 -32.87 -30.24 39.47
CA LYS A 41 -32.22 -30.54 38.20
C LYS A 41 -32.75 -29.65 37.06
N ILE A 42 -34.05 -29.48 36.94
CA ILE A 42 -34.69 -28.61 35.93
C ILE A 42 -34.21 -27.17 36.08
N ASN A 43 -34.19 -26.61 37.27
CA ASN A 43 -33.72 -25.27 37.52
C ASN A 43 -32.25 -25.08 37.16
N ASN A 44 -31.40 -26.05 37.45
CA ASN A 44 -29.99 -26.02 37.07
C ASN A 44 -29.79 -26.14 35.57
N LEU A 45 -30.57 -26.96 34.89
CA LEU A 45 -30.56 -27.07 33.44
C LEU A 45 -31.04 -25.75 32.76
N ASN A 46 -32.12 -25.18 33.24
CA ASN A 46 -32.62 -23.89 32.70
C ASN A 46 -31.59 -22.78 32.86
N ARG A 47 -30.87 -22.70 33.99
CA ARG A 47 -29.77 -21.74 34.14
C ARG A 47 -28.63 -21.98 33.13
N LYS A 48 -28.28 -23.27 32.90
CA LYS A 48 -27.27 -23.63 31.91
C LYS A 48 -27.70 -23.24 30.48
N VAL A 49 -28.97 -23.55 30.14
CA VAL A 49 -29.54 -23.19 28.84
C VAL A 49 -29.48 -21.68 28.62
N GLY A 50 -29.98 -20.88 29.56
CA GLY A 50 -29.93 -19.41 29.44
C GLY A 50 -28.50 -18.85 29.31
N SER A 51 -27.53 -19.43 30.05
CA SER A 51 -26.12 -19.05 29.91
C SER A 51 -25.54 -19.42 28.55
N LEU A 52 -25.92 -20.57 27.99
CA LEU A 52 -25.47 -21.00 26.66
C LEU A 52 -26.11 -20.19 25.54
N GLU A 53 -27.39 -19.85 25.66
CA GLU A 53 -28.09 -19.00 24.72
C GLU A 53 -27.45 -17.61 24.65
N GLN A 54 -27.13 -17.01 25.80
CA GLN A 54 -26.44 -15.73 25.85
C GLN A 54 -25.04 -15.79 25.22
N LYS A 55 -24.29 -16.88 25.48
CA LYS A 55 -22.99 -17.08 24.84
C LYS A 55 -23.11 -17.25 23.33
N ALA A 56 -24.13 -17.96 22.85
CA ALA A 56 -24.37 -18.16 21.43
C ALA A 56 -24.68 -16.82 20.73
N GLU A 57 -25.47 -15.96 21.33
CA GLU A 57 -25.78 -14.65 20.78
C GLU A 57 -24.54 -13.74 20.76
N ASN A 58 -23.77 -13.70 21.86
CA ASN A 58 -22.51 -12.96 21.89
C ASN A 58 -21.52 -13.44 20.81
N ILE A 59 -21.41 -14.75 20.60
CA ILE A 59 -20.55 -15.31 19.54
C ILE A 59 -21.06 -14.90 18.14
N LYS A 60 -22.36 -14.85 17.96
CA LYS A 60 -22.97 -14.43 16.69
C LYS A 60 -22.69 -12.95 16.39
N GLU A 61 -22.82 -12.09 17.38
CA GLU A 61 -22.46 -10.68 17.28
C GLU A 61 -20.97 -10.48 16.96
N GLN A 62 -20.07 -11.15 17.70
CA GLN A 62 -18.64 -11.11 17.46
C GLN A 62 -18.25 -11.63 16.06
N LYS A 63 -18.94 -12.66 15.58
CA LYS A 63 -18.72 -13.18 14.23
C LYS A 63 -19.09 -12.16 13.17
N GLN A 64 -20.20 -11.43 13.35
CA GLN A 64 -20.59 -10.39 12.42
C GLN A 64 -19.58 -9.22 12.43
N GLU A 65 -19.19 -8.76 13.61
CA GLU A 65 -18.16 -7.73 13.76
C GLU A 65 -16.83 -8.15 13.11
N PHE A 66 -16.43 -9.40 13.28
CA PHE A 66 -15.23 -9.93 12.62
C PHE A 66 -15.33 -9.91 11.09
N ILE A 67 -16.50 -10.23 10.53
CA ILE A 67 -16.72 -10.18 9.08
C ILE A 67 -16.58 -8.74 8.57
N ASP A 68 -17.22 -7.80 9.25
CA ASP A 68 -17.21 -6.38 8.89
C ASP A 68 -15.79 -5.79 8.98
N LEU A 69 -15.07 -6.10 10.05
CA LEU A 69 -13.67 -5.70 10.23
C LEU A 69 -12.75 -6.33 9.18
N ARG A 70 -12.99 -7.57 8.79
CA ARG A 70 -12.22 -8.24 7.74
C ARG A 70 -12.41 -7.58 6.38
N GLU A 71 -13.62 -7.18 6.05
CA GLU A 71 -13.90 -6.44 4.80
C GLU A 71 -13.19 -5.09 4.79
N GLN A 72 -13.28 -4.33 5.88
CA GLN A 72 -12.57 -3.06 6.03
C GLN A 72 -11.05 -3.26 5.94
N PHE A 73 -10.50 -4.22 6.65
CA PHE A 73 -9.07 -4.54 6.59
C PHE A 73 -8.63 -4.87 5.16
N SER A 74 -9.40 -5.66 4.43
CA SER A 74 -9.08 -6.03 3.05
C SER A 74 -9.04 -4.81 2.12
N ALA A 75 -9.97 -3.86 2.30
CA ALA A 75 -9.99 -2.62 1.55
C ALA A 75 -8.78 -1.73 1.87
N TYR A 76 -8.44 -1.56 3.14
CA TYR A 76 -7.25 -0.81 3.56
C TYR A 76 -5.94 -1.46 3.13
N ASP A 77 -5.83 -2.79 3.23
CA ASP A 77 -4.64 -3.52 2.78
C ASP A 77 -4.43 -3.37 1.26
N LEU A 78 -5.50 -3.46 0.48
CA LEU A 78 -5.44 -3.19 -0.96
C LEU A 78 -5.01 -1.74 -1.24
N TYR A 79 -5.62 -0.76 -0.55
CA TYR A 79 -5.25 0.64 -0.68
C TYR A 79 -3.77 0.87 -0.36
N MET A 80 -3.29 0.35 0.77
CA MET A 80 -1.89 0.48 1.18
C MET A 80 -0.94 -0.14 0.16
N ARG A 81 -1.27 -1.32 -0.39
CA ARG A 81 -0.47 -1.95 -1.45
C ARG A 81 -0.45 -1.11 -2.73
N CYS A 82 -1.59 -0.54 -3.11
CA CYS A 82 -1.67 0.33 -4.29
C CYS A 82 -0.86 1.62 -4.13
N MET A 83 -0.88 2.22 -2.93
CA MET A 83 -0.18 3.47 -2.62
C MET A 83 1.28 3.28 -2.22
N HIS A 84 1.73 2.04 -2.03
CA HIS A 84 3.13 1.76 -1.76
C HIS A 84 4.01 2.25 -2.93
N PRO A 85 5.26 2.74 -2.69
CA PRO A 85 6.19 3.14 -3.74
C PRO A 85 6.37 2.07 -4.84
N ASN A 86 6.31 0.78 -4.48
CA ASN A 86 6.35 -0.36 -5.40
C ASN A 86 4.94 -0.89 -5.74
N GLY A 87 3.92 -0.06 -5.64
CA GLY A 87 2.54 -0.42 -5.97
C GLY A 87 2.16 -0.10 -7.42
N ILE A 88 0.91 0.32 -7.63
CA ILE A 88 0.37 0.57 -8.98
C ILE A 88 1.22 1.56 -9.78
N ALA A 89 1.70 2.64 -9.14
CA ALA A 89 2.54 3.63 -9.82
C ALA A 89 3.83 2.99 -10.39
N TYR A 90 4.46 2.12 -9.61
CA TYR A 90 5.64 1.38 -10.05
C TYR A 90 5.34 0.43 -11.22
N ASP A 91 4.23 -0.31 -11.15
CA ASP A 91 3.81 -1.23 -12.21
C ASP A 91 3.51 -0.48 -13.52
N VAL A 92 2.92 0.71 -13.44
CA VAL A 92 2.68 1.56 -14.61
C VAL A 92 4.00 2.03 -15.22
N ILE A 93 4.94 2.52 -14.40
CA ILE A 93 6.27 2.95 -14.85
C ILE A 93 6.99 1.76 -15.50
N LYS A 94 7.04 0.61 -14.86
CA LYS A 94 7.68 -0.61 -15.36
C LYS A 94 7.19 -1.00 -16.77
N LYS A 95 5.89 -0.95 -17.01
CA LYS A 95 5.31 -1.22 -18.33
C LYS A 95 5.73 -0.21 -19.40
N LYS A 96 6.11 1.01 -19.00
CA LYS A 96 6.56 2.06 -19.90
C LYS A 96 8.07 2.07 -20.11
N LEU A 97 8.86 1.35 -19.31
CA LEU A 97 10.32 1.36 -19.42
C LEU A 97 10.86 1.04 -20.83
N PRO A 98 10.35 0.04 -21.58
CA PRO A 98 10.86 -0.22 -22.92
C PRO A 98 10.70 0.98 -23.85
N VAL A 99 9.58 1.69 -23.78
CA VAL A 99 9.32 2.89 -24.58
C VAL A 99 10.22 4.03 -24.15
N ILE A 100 10.38 4.24 -22.84
CA ILE A 100 11.27 5.27 -22.29
C ILE A 100 12.72 5.02 -22.73
N ASN A 101 13.21 3.78 -22.61
CA ASN A 101 14.57 3.41 -23.02
C ASN A 101 14.78 3.63 -24.53
N GLN A 102 13.77 3.33 -25.34
CA GLN A 102 13.83 3.60 -26.78
C GLN A 102 13.93 5.09 -27.09
N GLU A 103 13.16 5.94 -26.40
CA GLU A 103 13.23 7.39 -26.60
C GLU A 103 14.56 7.97 -26.10
N ILE A 104 15.10 7.50 -24.97
CA ILE A 104 16.44 7.89 -24.51
C ILE A 104 17.50 7.53 -25.55
N ALA A 105 17.44 6.29 -26.08
CA ALA A 105 18.37 5.83 -27.10
C ALA A 105 18.30 6.69 -28.39
N LYS A 106 17.10 7.09 -28.82
CA LYS A 106 16.93 8.00 -29.97
C LYS A 106 17.58 9.36 -29.74
N VAL A 107 17.43 9.95 -28.55
CA VAL A 107 18.04 11.24 -28.21
C VAL A 107 19.56 11.13 -28.20
N LEU A 108 20.13 10.04 -27.67
CA LEU A 108 21.58 9.88 -27.52
C LEU A 108 22.27 9.33 -28.76
N ALA A 109 21.56 8.74 -29.71
CA ALA A 109 22.13 7.94 -30.82
C ALA A 109 23.22 8.64 -31.64
N ASN A 110 23.14 9.97 -31.82
CA ASN A 110 24.11 10.73 -32.61
C ASN A 110 24.91 11.73 -31.77
N LEU A 111 24.69 11.73 -30.45
CA LEU A 111 25.26 12.71 -29.55
C LEU A 111 26.38 12.13 -28.67
N THR A 112 26.30 10.84 -28.39
CA THR A 112 27.21 10.19 -27.46
C THR A 112 27.61 8.79 -27.96
N ASN A 113 28.71 8.28 -27.39
CA ASN A 113 29.18 6.91 -27.63
C ASN A 113 28.71 5.93 -26.53
N PHE A 114 27.80 6.34 -25.67
CA PHE A 114 27.27 5.53 -24.62
C PHE A 114 25.73 5.49 -24.68
N GLU A 115 25.17 4.45 -24.10
CA GLU A 115 23.74 4.24 -23.93
C GLU A 115 23.34 4.46 -22.49
N VAL A 116 22.13 4.97 -22.26
CA VAL A 116 21.52 5.09 -20.95
C VAL A 116 20.21 4.32 -20.96
N LEU A 117 20.01 3.51 -19.95
CA LEU A 117 18.82 2.68 -19.83
C LEU A 117 18.35 2.56 -18.39
N PHE A 118 17.03 2.43 -18.24
CA PHE A 118 16.41 2.03 -17.00
C PHE A 118 16.31 0.51 -16.96
N GLU A 119 16.79 -0.08 -15.89
CA GLU A 119 16.70 -1.53 -15.66
C GLU A 119 16.03 -1.82 -14.32
N GLU A 120 15.26 -2.88 -14.30
CA GLU A 120 14.63 -3.37 -13.07
C GLU A 120 15.57 -4.38 -12.39
N ASN A 121 15.95 -4.07 -11.17
CA ASN A 121 16.72 -4.96 -10.31
C ASN A 121 15.90 -5.31 -9.07
N GLY A 122 15.14 -6.39 -9.14
CA GLY A 122 14.19 -6.79 -8.11
C GLY A 122 13.03 -5.78 -7.95
N ASN A 123 12.97 -5.09 -6.82
CA ASN A 123 11.95 -4.07 -6.54
C ASN A 123 12.47 -2.62 -6.68
N LYS A 124 13.62 -2.44 -7.34
CA LYS A 124 14.22 -1.13 -7.55
C LYS A 124 14.42 -0.87 -9.03
N LEU A 125 14.23 0.38 -9.40
CA LEU A 125 14.56 0.88 -10.71
C LEU A 125 15.95 1.52 -10.65
N GLU A 126 16.86 1.02 -11.47
CA GLU A 126 18.22 1.53 -11.58
C GLU A 126 18.42 2.20 -12.93
N ILE A 127 19.23 3.27 -12.96
CA ILE A 127 19.62 3.95 -14.18
C ILE A 127 21.06 3.53 -14.45
N LEU A 128 21.28 2.88 -15.57
CA LEU A 128 22.56 2.38 -15.98
C LEU A 128 23.11 3.16 -17.18
N ILE A 129 24.42 3.30 -17.23
CA ILE A 129 25.17 3.78 -18.39
C ILE A 129 25.99 2.63 -18.92
N LYS A 130 25.98 2.45 -20.25
CA LYS A 130 26.69 1.38 -20.95
C LYS A 130 27.53 1.96 -22.06
N HIS A 131 28.82 1.69 -22.03
CA HIS A 131 29.76 1.95 -23.12
C HIS A 131 29.95 0.72 -24.01
N PRO A 132 30.27 0.88 -25.28
CA PRO A 132 30.40 -0.27 -26.22
C PRO A 132 31.37 -1.36 -25.77
N ALA A 133 32.46 -0.98 -25.08
CA ALA A 133 33.51 -1.91 -24.66
C ALA A 133 33.42 -2.32 -23.17
N HIS A 134 32.40 -1.91 -22.45
CA HIS A 134 32.29 -2.11 -20.99
C HIS A 134 30.93 -2.63 -20.57
N GLU A 135 30.91 -3.33 -19.44
CA GLU A 135 29.68 -3.75 -18.80
C GLU A 135 28.88 -2.52 -18.28
N PRO A 136 27.55 -2.62 -18.26
CA PRO A 136 26.70 -1.57 -17.71
C PRO A 136 27.06 -1.26 -16.25
N ARG A 137 27.08 0.02 -15.91
CA ARG A 137 27.34 0.49 -14.55
C ARG A 137 26.29 1.53 -14.11
N PRO A 138 26.05 1.70 -12.81
CA PRO A 138 25.13 2.74 -12.33
C PRO A 138 25.54 4.13 -12.85
N LEU A 139 24.55 4.93 -13.29
CA LEU A 139 24.77 6.30 -13.79
C LEU A 139 25.43 7.19 -12.70
N SER A 140 25.27 6.87 -11.43
CA SER A 140 25.94 7.56 -10.32
C SER A 140 27.46 7.54 -10.42
N MET A 141 28.03 6.51 -11.09
CA MET A 141 29.48 6.35 -11.32
C MET A 141 29.97 7.01 -12.61
N ALA A 142 29.08 7.65 -13.37
CA ALA A 142 29.43 8.34 -14.60
C ALA A 142 30.15 9.67 -14.33
N SER A 143 30.86 10.21 -15.34
CA SER A 143 31.46 11.53 -15.30
C SER A 143 30.41 12.63 -15.22
N GLY A 144 30.82 13.85 -14.93
CA GLY A 144 29.92 15.01 -14.89
C GLY A 144 29.23 15.26 -16.23
N ALA A 145 30.00 15.20 -17.33
CA ALA A 145 29.49 15.37 -18.67
C ALA A 145 28.48 14.28 -19.06
N GLU A 146 28.82 13.02 -18.82
CA GLU A 146 27.92 11.88 -19.06
C GLU A 146 26.61 12.01 -18.28
N LYS A 147 26.67 12.43 -17.01
CA LYS A 147 25.47 12.66 -16.19
C LYS A 147 24.59 13.78 -16.73
N THR A 148 25.21 14.87 -17.21
CA THR A 148 24.48 15.99 -17.79
C THR A 148 23.75 15.57 -19.06
N MET A 149 24.44 14.92 -19.99
CA MET A 149 23.85 14.41 -21.21
C MET A 149 22.75 13.38 -20.96
N ALA A 150 22.98 12.43 -20.06
CA ALA A 150 22.00 11.44 -19.65
C ALA A 150 20.75 12.07 -19.03
N ALA A 151 20.93 13.03 -18.13
CA ALA A 151 19.82 13.73 -17.46
C ALA A 151 18.93 14.48 -18.46
N MET A 152 19.54 15.11 -19.46
CA MET A 152 18.81 15.83 -20.51
C MET A 152 18.06 14.85 -21.41
N ALA A 153 18.69 13.76 -21.82
CA ALA A 153 18.06 12.74 -22.65
C ALA A 153 16.87 12.07 -21.93
N ILE A 154 17.01 11.76 -20.66
CA ILE A 154 15.93 11.21 -19.83
C ILE A 154 14.75 12.20 -19.74
N ARG A 155 15.03 13.50 -19.54
CA ARG A 155 13.97 14.53 -19.49
C ARG A 155 13.20 14.60 -20.81
N LEU A 156 13.91 14.63 -21.95
CA LEU A 156 13.28 14.67 -23.27
C LEU A 156 12.46 13.39 -23.54
N ALA A 157 12.99 12.23 -23.17
CA ALA A 157 12.26 10.97 -23.30
C ALA A 157 10.98 10.94 -22.45
N PHE A 158 11.02 11.47 -21.23
CA PHE A 158 9.82 11.57 -20.41
C PHE A 158 8.79 12.53 -21.00
N LEU A 159 9.21 13.65 -21.56
CA LEU A 159 8.31 14.57 -22.27
C LEU A 159 7.63 13.89 -23.46
N SER A 160 8.39 13.14 -24.25
CA SER A 160 7.88 12.40 -25.43
C SER A 160 6.85 11.33 -25.05
N VAL A 161 7.03 10.64 -23.91
CA VAL A 161 6.19 9.54 -23.46
C VAL A 161 5.00 10.04 -22.59
N SER A 162 5.09 11.25 -22.05
CA SER A 162 4.08 11.83 -21.19
C SER A 162 2.86 12.28 -21.97
N ASN A 163 1.67 12.01 -21.44
CA ASN A 163 0.41 12.57 -21.92
C ASN A 163 0.02 13.88 -21.20
N LEU A 164 0.90 14.41 -20.34
CA LEU A 164 0.65 15.65 -19.63
C LEU A 164 0.89 16.84 -20.56
N PRO A 165 0.15 17.94 -20.39
CA PRO A 165 0.43 19.18 -21.12
C PRO A 165 1.85 19.65 -20.83
N THR A 166 2.63 19.91 -21.87
CA THR A 166 3.98 20.43 -21.76
C THR A 166 3.96 21.97 -21.78
N SER A 167 4.88 22.60 -21.03
CA SER A 167 5.10 24.02 -21.10
C SER A 167 5.74 24.40 -22.43
N ASP A 168 5.44 25.57 -22.95
CA ASP A 168 6.13 26.14 -24.11
C ASP A 168 7.54 26.69 -23.76
N ILE A 169 7.86 26.78 -22.46
CA ILE A 169 9.11 27.37 -21.94
C ILE A 169 9.90 26.28 -21.21
N MET A 170 11.19 26.21 -21.54
CA MET A 170 12.18 25.42 -20.80
C MET A 170 13.23 26.34 -20.19
N VAL A 171 13.61 26.08 -18.94
CA VAL A 171 14.66 26.79 -18.22
C VAL A 171 15.79 25.82 -17.89
N LEU A 172 16.99 26.18 -18.31
CA LEU A 172 18.23 25.46 -18.04
C LEU A 172 19.16 26.35 -17.23
N ASP A 173 19.44 25.95 -16.00
CA ASP A 173 20.30 26.69 -15.09
C ASP A 173 21.65 25.94 -14.98
N GLU A 174 22.71 26.64 -15.43
CA GLU A 174 24.10 26.17 -15.46
C GLU A 174 24.30 24.75 -16.03
N PRO A 175 23.68 24.38 -17.17
CA PRO A 175 23.70 23.01 -17.67
C PRO A 175 25.06 22.56 -18.22
N GLY A 176 25.97 23.51 -18.47
CA GLY A 176 27.26 23.28 -19.14
C GLY A 176 28.47 23.17 -18.20
N THR A 177 28.32 23.38 -16.91
CA THR A 177 29.48 23.50 -15.97
C THR A 177 30.36 22.25 -15.85
N ALA A 178 29.81 21.09 -16.17
CA ALA A 178 30.52 19.81 -16.12
C ALA A 178 30.99 19.30 -17.49
N LEU A 179 30.81 20.10 -18.56
CA LEU A 179 31.17 19.74 -19.93
C LEU A 179 32.58 20.18 -20.26
N ASP A 180 33.33 19.31 -20.90
CA ASP A 180 34.59 19.64 -21.59
C ASP A 180 34.32 20.06 -23.04
N GLU A 181 35.32 20.48 -23.77
CA GLU A 181 35.20 20.98 -25.15
C GLU A 181 34.61 19.91 -26.11
N ASP A 182 34.94 18.65 -25.91
CA ASP A 182 34.45 17.54 -26.76
C ASP A 182 32.96 17.30 -26.55
N HIS A 183 32.49 17.37 -25.30
CA HIS A 183 31.07 17.20 -24.96
C HIS A 183 30.23 18.45 -25.21
N LEU A 184 30.85 19.63 -25.32
CA LEU A 184 30.15 20.89 -25.59
C LEU A 184 29.48 20.86 -26.96
N GLN A 185 30.13 20.30 -27.99
CA GLN A 185 29.55 20.15 -29.32
C GLN A 185 28.31 19.26 -29.31
N SER A 186 28.39 18.10 -28.61
CA SER A 186 27.25 17.20 -28.46
C SER A 186 26.11 17.88 -27.69
N PHE A 187 26.44 18.68 -26.69
CA PHE A 187 25.46 19.44 -25.92
C PHE A 187 24.78 20.53 -26.76
N THR A 188 25.53 21.22 -27.65
CA THR A 188 24.96 22.17 -28.61
C THR A 188 23.92 21.52 -29.52
N GLN A 189 24.23 20.33 -30.05
CA GLN A 189 23.29 19.57 -30.87
C GLN A 189 22.04 19.17 -30.06
N LEU A 190 22.22 18.83 -28.79
CA LEU A 190 21.10 18.55 -27.89
C LEU A 190 20.21 19.80 -27.66
N LEU A 191 20.81 20.97 -27.51
CA LEU A 191 20.06 22.24 -27.39
C LEU A 191 19.25 22.54 -28.66
N ASP A 192 19.81 22.26 -29.83
CA ASP A 192 19.08 22.40 -31.10
C ASP A 192 17.88 21.44 -31.19
N MET A 193 18.02 20.22 -30.69
CA MET A 193 16.89 19.31 -30.58
C MET A 193 15.81 19.85 -29.63
N ILE A 194 16.20 20.46 -28.52
CA ILE A 194 15.27 21.05 -27.53
C ILE A 194 14.44 22.16 -28.16
N LYS A 195 14.99 22.97 -29.06
CA LYS A 195 14.25 24.01 -29.81
C LYS A 195 13.04 23.44 -30.56
N GLY A 196 13.06 22.16 -30.92
CA GLY A 196 11.92 21.49 -31.54
C GLY A 196 10.77 21.16 -30.58
N TYR A 197 11.04 21.11 -29.30
CA TYR A 197 10.05 20.76 -28.25
C TYR A 197 9.46 21.99 -27.54
N PHE A 198 10.23 23.10 -27.47
CA PHE A 198 9.86 24.32 -26.72
C PHE A 198 9.93 25.56 -27.61
N LYS A 199 8.98 26.48 -27.44
CA LYS A 199 8.98 27.76 -28.14
C LYS A 199 10.06 28.72 -27.61
N THR A 200 10.36 28.61 -26.32
CA THR A 200 11.35 29.45 -25.66
C THR A 200 12.20 28.62 -24.74
N THR A 201 13.52 28.69 -24.90
CA THR A 201 14.48 28.05 -23.99
C THR A 201 15.30 29.16 -23.33
N LEU A 202 15.21 29.30 -22.02
CA LEU A 202 16.03 30.18 -21.22
C LEU A 202 17.25 29.41 -20.73
N LEU A 203 18.43 29.86 -21.18
CA LEU A 203 19.71 29.27 -20.80
C LEU A 203 20.43 30.24 -19.87
N ILE A 204 20.63 29.88 -18.62
CA ILE A 204 21.43 30.65 -17.66
C ILE A 204 22.80 30.01 -17.60
N SER A 205 23.85 30.75 -17.93
CA SER A 205 25.22 30.24 -17.90
C SER A 205 26.23 31.37 -17.82
N HIS A 206 27.41 31.06 -17.27
CA HIS A 206 28.57 31.93 -17.26
C HIS A 206 29.61 31.52 -18.33
N LEU A 207 29.32 30.50 -19.16
CA LEU A 207 30.21 30.03 -20.20
C LEU A 207 30.01 30.82 -21.47
N ASP A 208 31.08 31.54 -21.93
CA ASP A 208 31.05 32.30 -23.17
C ASP A 208 30.78 31.45 -24.42
N SER A 209 31.23 30.21 -24.41
CA SER A 209 31.00 29.24 -25.49
C SER A 209 29.51 28.93 -25.76
N LEU A 210 28.62 29.15 -24.80
CA LEU A 210 27.17 28.98 -24.96
C LEU A 210 26.47 30.23 -25.51
N LYS A 211 27.14 31.38 -25.56
CA LYS A 211 26.57 32.61 -26.12
C LYS A 211 26.31 32.51 -27.62
N ASP A 212 27.20 31.80 -28.33
CA ASP A 212 27.10 31.65 -29.79
C ASP A 212 25.92 30.77 -30.25
N ILE A 213 25.34 30.03 -29.32
CA ILE A 213 24.21 29.10 -29.57
C ILE A 213 22.87 29.81 -29.37
N ALA A 214 22.87 30.90 -28.58
CA ALA A 214 21.66 31.62 -28.22
C ALA A 214 21.23 32.57 -29.34
N ASP A 215 19.95 32.62 -29.65
CA ASP A 215 19.38 33.55 -30.61
C ASP A 215 19.41 35.01 -30.06
N MET A 216 19.40 35.17 -28.73
CA MET A 216 19.50 36.45 -28.03
C MET A 216 20.22 36.26 -26.69
N THR A 217 21.14 37.15 -26.37
CA THR A 217 21.88 37.16 -25.10
C THR A 217 21.52 38.36 -24.26
N LEU A 218 21.37 38.12 -22.96
CA LEU A 218 21.18 39.18 -21.97
C LEU A 218 22.33 39.13 -20.97
N ASP A 219 23.26 40.10 -21.05
CA ASP A 219 24.37 40.18 -20.10
C ASP A 219 23.92 40.87 -18.82
N ILE A 220 24.01 40.16 -17.69
CA ILE A 220 23.69 40.68 -16.37
C ILE A 220 25.00 40.99 -15.63
N THR A 221 25.21 42.27 -15.34
CA THR A 221 26.38 42.73 -14.59
C THR A 221 25.98 43.32 -13.24
N ARG A 222 26.86 43.16 -12.22
CA ARG A 222 26.64 43.69 -10.89
C ARG A 222 27.52 44.95 -10.70
N LYS A 223 26.88 46.10 -10.36
CA LYS A 223 27.57 47.34 -9.96
C LYS A 223 26.90 47.88 -8.70
N ASN A 224 27.71 48.17 -7.66
CA ASN A 224 27.24 48.76 -6.40
C ASN A 224 26.04 48.03 -5.81
N ASP A 225 26.12 46.69 -5.72
CA ASP A 225 25.06 45.78 -5.19
C ASP A 225 23.75 45.72 -6.00
N TYR A 226 23.68 46.38 -7.17
CA TYR A 226 22.55 46.31 -8.10
C TYR A 226 22.91 45.47 -9.33
N ALA A 227 21.94 44.74 -9.86
CA ALA A 227 22.06 44.03 -11.13
C ALA A 227 21.61 44.94 -12.26
N PHE A 228 22.40 45.01 -13.32
CA PHE A 228 22.11 45.76 -14.55
C PHE A 228 22.07 44.78 -15.72
N ILE A 229 21.11 45.00 -16.62
CA ILE A 229 20.99 44.24 -17.86
C ILE A 229 21.63 45.09 -18.96
N ASN A 230 22.64 44.54 -19.61
CA ASN A 230 23.21 45.10 -20.83
C ASN A 230 22.64 44.32 -22.01
N GLN A 231 22.03 45.06 -22.95
CA GLN A 231 21.57 44.49 -24.23
C GLN A 231 22.64 44.58 -25.28
#